data_82be119898438f7ef3313f9471f55a63
#
_entry.id   82be119898438f7ef3313f9471f55a63
#
_cell.length_a   1.000
_cell.length_b   1.000
_cell.length_c   1.000
_cell.angle_alpha   90.00
_cell.angle_beta   90.00
_cell.angle_gamma   90.00
#
_symmetry.space_group_name_H-M   'P 1'
#
loop_
_entity.id
_entity.type
_entity.pdbx_description
1 polymer ?
#
loop_
_entity_poly.entity_id
_entity_poly.type
_entity_poly.pdbx_seq_one_letter_code
_entity_poly.pdbx_strand_id
1 'polypeptide(L)'
;ITVAANVAPDARAQTETVTKNISKNIKLDVTDNDGDDVQVRITTFPTRGSIGGVIYNASHTSQLYEAVYDVGTEFGDEINFGSGKRQLSELAFEVYANVASGSSATATLKIYANDGGLISALVPSGATALSTEQYPGTLLFQSVDKTLVDGLQTLRVNPSFSVDLTDKVTWTVTFGGLASGEEAALILAGQDGVGSSLDDFWQKTSSGWSLYKTGATQPDDFTANVTAYDQDTVVVKYNPDGGYTGSDSFVYEVIDGNGGSDTETVSITVVENNIPIASNETFEVVANEATTISLDASDPDGDGLSLIVITSPSNGRVGDVVYNSTSAYNYYYDAVGVEVGDEVNLRLSSRMLTTFDFEYWTDMVAGQSATGLILIYSNDGDPLEGIGVGGVVGG
;
A
#
# COMPACT_ATOMS: atom_id res chain seq x y z
N ILE A 1 2.74 -1.98 -52.67
CA ILE A 1 2.49 -1.91 -51.21
C ILE A 1 1.04 -2.32 -51.04
N THR A 2 0.78 -3.39 -50.33
CA THR A 2 -0.55 -3.77 -49.84
C THR A 2 -0.70 -3.20 -48.44
N VAL A 3 -1.68 -2.38 -48.22
CA VAL A 3 -2.06 -1.94 -46.87
C VAL A 3 -3.10 -2.94 -46.37
N ALA A 4 -2.81 -3.64 -45.29
CA ALA A 4 -3.79 -4.46 -44.58
C ALA A 4 -4.81 -3.56 -43.87
N ALA A 5 -6.04 -4.05 -43.73
CA ALA A 5 -7.02 -3.38 -42.88
C ALA A 5 -6.71 -3.70 -41.42
N ASN A 6 -6.94 -2.72 -40.53
CA ASN A 6 -6.88 -2.96 -39.10
C ASN A 6 -7.91 -3.99 -38.66
N VAL A 7 -7.54 -4.88 -37.75
CA VAL A 7 -8.42 -5.87 -37.13
C VAL A 7 -8.58 -5.45 -35.66
N ALA A 8 -9.81 -5.27 -35.21
CA ALA A 8 -10.06 -4.92 -33.82
C ALA A 8 -9.56 -6.03 -32.87
N PRO A 9 -9.10 -5.67 -31.66
CA PRO A 9 -8.76 -6.65 -30.63
C PRO A 9 -10.00 -7.48 -30.25
N ASP A 10 -9.76 -8.69 -29.77
CA ASP A 10 -10.77 -9.65 -29.29
C ASP A 10 -10.61 -9.79 -27.78
N ALA A 11 -11.57 -9.28 -27.02
CA ALA A 11 -11.68 -9.43 -25.59
C ALA A 11 -12.59 -10.61 -25.24
N ARG A 12 -12.30 -11.35 -24.16
CA ARG A 12 -13.08 -12.52 -23.77
C ARG A 12 -13.55 -12.46 -22.34
N ALA A 13 -14.81 -12.88 -22.14
CA ALA A 13 -15.39 -13.00 -20.82
C ALA A 13 -14.62 -14.00 -19.98
N GLN A 14 -14.40 -13.66 -18.71
CA GLN A 14 -13.64 -14.47 -17.75
C GLN A 14 -14.42 -14.66 -16.44
N THR A 15 -14.10 -15.74 -15.74
CA THR A 15 -14.58 -15.97 -14.37
C THR A 15 -13.38 -16.22 -13.47
N GLU A 16 -13.33 -15.48 -12.36
CA GLU A 16 -12.24 -15.50 -11.41
C GLU A 16 -12.73 -15.81 -9.99
N THR A 17 -11.98 -16.65 -9.29
CA THR A 17 -12.17 -16.84 -7.85
C THR A 17 -11.11 -16.06 -7.09
N VAL A 18 -11.53 -15.30 -6.08
CA VAL A 18 -10.66 -14.46 -5.26
C VAL A 18 -10.91 -14.78 -3.80
N THR A 19 -9.84 -14.91 -3.03
CA THR A 19 -9.94 -15.17 -1.60
C THR A 19 -10.25 -13.86 -0.86
N LYS A 20 -11.15 -13.91 0.10
CA LYS A 20 -11.54 -12.79 0.97
C LYS A 20 -10.34 -12.10 1.60
N ASN A 21 -10.31 -10.79 1.55
CA ASN A 21 -9.23 -9.91 2.05
C ASN A 21 -7.87 -10.09 1.34
N ILE A 22 -7.79 -10.90 0.29
CA ILE A 22 -6.56 -11.10 -0.49
C ILE A 22 -6.75 -10.56 -1.90
N SER A 23 -5.86 -9.66 -2.32
CA SER A 23 -5.90 -9.12 -3.68
C SER A 23 -5.39 -10.14 -4.70
N LYS A 24 -5.94 -10.10 -5.92
CA LYS A 24 -5.54 -10.99 -7.02
C LYS A 24 -5.19 -10.19 -8.27
N ASN A 25 -4.05 -10.53 -8.88
CA ASN A 25 -3.74 -10.07 -10.22
C ASN A 25 -4.50 -10.93 -11.24
N ILE A 26 -5.34 -10.29 -12.03
CA ILE A 26 -6.15 -10.90 -13.07
C ILE A 26 -5.54 -10.54 -14.42
N LYS A 27 -5.09 -11.53 -15.16
CA LYS A 27 -4.67 -11.34 -16.54
C LYS A 27 -5.91 -11.42 -17.44
N LEU A 28 -6.21 -10.33 -18.12
CA LEU A 28 -7.32 -10.28 -19.06
C LEU A 28 -7.02 -11.13 -20.30
N ASP A 29 -8.01 -11.87 -20.78
CA ASP A 29 -7.91 -12.69 -22.00
C ASP A 29 -8.19 -11.81 -23.21
N VAL A 30 -7.12 -11.30 -23.77
CA VAL A 30 -7.12 -10.36 -24.90
C VAL A 30 -6.18 -10.84 -25.97
N THR A 31 -6.60 -10.79 -27.23
CA THR A 31 -5.75 -11.04 -28.40
C THR A 31 -5.99 -9.98 -29.46
N ASP A 32 -4.93 -9.58 -30.14
CA ASP A 32 -4.99 -8.78 -31.35
C ASP A 32 -4.36 -9.57 -32.51
N ASN A 33 -5.08 -9.70 -33.64
CA ASN A 33 -4.69 -10.61 -34.71
C ASN A 33 -3.66 -10.01 -35.70
N ASP A 34 -3.55 -8.71 -35.78
CA ASP A 34 -2.51 -8.00 -36.56
C ASP A 34 -1.34 -7.51 -35.71
N GLY A 35 -1.43 -7.75 -34.37
CA GLY A 35 -0.33 -7.61 -33.44
C GLY A 35 -0.11 -6.17 -32.96
N ASP A 36 -1.17 -5.38 -32.98
CA ASP A 36 -1.14 -4.03 -32.45
C ASP A 36 -1.01 -4.02 -30.92
N ASP A 37 -0.39 -2.99 -30.39
CA ASP A 37 -0.33 -2.76 -28.94
C ASP A 37 -1.73 -2.38 -28.42
N VAL A 38 -2.19 -3.10 -27.41
CA VAL A 38 -3.51 -2.88 -26.83
C VAL A 38 -3.45 -2.08 -25.52
N GLN A 39 -4.48 -1.27 -25.29
CA GLN A 39 -4.70 -0.57 -24.01
C GLN A 39 -6.01 -1.04 -23.39
N VAL A 40 -6.04 -1.08 -22.05
CA VAL A 40 -7.19 -1.51 -21.26
C VAL A 40 -7.82 -0.32 -20.56
N ARG A 41 -9.14 -0.23 -20.62
CA ARG A 41 -9.95 0.71 -19.84
C ARG A 41 -11.02 -0.03 -19.06
N ILE A 42 -11.17 0.28 -17.80
CA ILE A 42 -12.29 -0.21 -16.99
C ILE A 42 -13.48 0.71 -17.24
N THR A 43 -14.52 0.20 -17.86
CA THR A 43 -15.73 0.96 -18.20
C THR A 43 -16.84 0.81 -17.16
N THR A 44 -16.81 -0.26 -16.36
CA THR A 44 -17.66 -0.45 -15.18
C THR A 44 -16.81 -1.01 -14.06
N PHE A 45 -16.67 -0.27 -12.98
CA PHE A 45 -15.91 -0.70 -11.81
C PHE A 45 -16.69 -1.71 -10.96
N PRO A 46 -15.98 -2.60 -10.22
CA PRO A 46 -16.63 -3.51 -9.30
C PRO A 46 -17.33 -2.75 -8.16
N THR A 47 -18.38 -3.34 -7.59
CA THR A 47 -19.18 -2.72 -6.52
C THR A 47 -18.78 -3.21 -5.13
N ARG A 48 -18.00 -4.28 -5.05
CA ARG A 48 -17.56 -4.98 -3.84
C ARG A 48 -16.05 -5.15 -3.76
N GLY A 49 -15.35 -4.26 -4.43
CA GLY A 49 -13.89 -4.23 -4.47
C GLY A 49 -13.39 -3.03 -5.28
N SER A 50 -12.09 -2.98 -5.48
CA SER A 50 -11.44 -1.95 -6.30
C SER A 50 -10.47 -2.58 -7.31
N ILE A 51 -10.19 -1.85 -8.40
CA ILE A 51 -9.19 -2.23 -9.42
C ILE A 51 -7.96 -1.36 -9.25
N GLY A 52 -6.78 -1.98 -9.32
CA GLY A 52 -5.50 -1.28 -9.31
C GLY A 52 -4.74 -1.36 -7.99
N GLY A 53 -3.69 -0.57 -7.88
CA GLY A 53 -2.86 -0.44 -6.68
C GLY A 53 -2.95 0.96 -6.07
N VAL A 54 -2.59 1.08 -4.81
CA VAL A 54 -2.44 2.37 -4.15
C VAL A 54 -1.23 3.09 -4.75
N ILE A 55 -1.44 4.27 -5.30
CA ILE A 55 -0.41 5.13 -5.90
C ILE A 55 -0.13 6.39 -5.07
N TYR A 56 -1.03 6.72 -4.14
CA TYR A 56 -0.84 7.73 -3.11
C TYR A 56 -1.59 7.35 -1.85
N ASN A 57 -0.96 7.58 -0.70
CA ASN A 57 -1.59 7.42 0.60
C ASN A 57 -1.01 8.42 1.59
N ALA A 58 -1.87 9.27 2.13
CA ALA A 58 -1.59 10.12 3.28
C ALA A 58 -2.64 9.86 4.35
N SER A 59 -2.22 9.57 5.56
CA SER A 59 -3.09 9.21 6.68
C SER A 59 -2.92 10.17 7.85
N HIS A 60 -3.97 10.34 8.64
CA HIS A 60 -3.89 11.10 9.88
C HIS A 60 -3.08 10.36 10.95
N THR A 61 -2.49 11.11 11.86
CA THR A 61 -1.86 10.59 13.09
C THR A 61 -2.92 10.25 14.14
N SER A 62 -2.50 9.83 15.34
CA SER A 62 -3.43 9.58 16.48
C SER A 62 -4.19 10.82 16.94
N GLN A 63 -3.75 12.03 16.58
CA GLN A 63 -4.45 13.28 16.79
C GLN A 63 -5.13 13.71 15.49
N LEU A 64 -6.44 13.95 15.55
CA LEU A 64 -7.20 14.51 14.44
C LEU A 64 -7.03 16.02 14.42
N TYR A 65 -6.57 16.55 13.31
CA TYR A 65 -6.55 17.96 13.01
C TYR A 65 -7.53 18.23 11.88
N GLU A 66 -8.39 19.20 12.05
CA GLU A 66 -9.47 19.52 11.14
C GLU A 66 -9.20 20.87 10.46
N ALA A 67 -9.38 20.94 9.16
CA ALA A 67 -9.39 22.17 8.41
C ALA A 67 -10.83 22.54 8.02
N VAL A 68 -11.43 23.47 8.75
CA VAL A 68 -12.79 23.95 8.53
C VAL A 68 -12.78 25.13 7.54
N TYR A 69 -13.62 25.05 6.52
CA TYR A 69 -13.75 26.09 5.51
C TYR A 69 -15.21 26.50 5.28
N ASP A 70 -15.39 27.74 4.81
CA ASP A 70 -16.71 28.26 4.47
C ASP A 70 -17.38 27.44 3.37
N VAL A 71 -18.71 27.32 3.48
CA VAL A 71 -19.56 26.67 2.49
C VAL A 71 -19.31 27.26 1.08
N GLY A 72 -19.11 26.39 0.11
CA GLY A 72 -18.85 26.78 -1.27
C GLY A 72 -17.40 27.15 -1.59
N THR A 73 -16.50 27.16 -0.59
CA THR A 73 -15.07 27.24 -0.84
C THR A 73 -14.56 25.90 -1.38
N GLU A 74 -13.80 25.92 -2.44
CA GLU A 74 -13.14 24.74 -3.01
C GLU A 74 -11.69 24.73 -2.55
N PHE A 75 -11.26 23.66 -1.89
CA PHE A 75 -9.90 23.53 -1.34
C PHE A 75 -9.46 22.07 -1.34
N GLY A 76 -8.16 21.84 -1.32
CA GLY A 76 -7.57 20.51 -1.39
C GLY A 76 -6.08 20.55 -1.64
N ASP A 77 -5.52 19.45 -2.10
CA ASP A 77 -4.11 19.19 -2.08
C ASP A 77 -3.55 18.74 -3.42
N GLU A 78 -2.25 18.97 -3.61
CA GLU A 78 -1.49 18.48 -4.76
C GLU A 78 -0.89 17.12 -4.46
N ILE A 79 -1.00 16.20 -5.40
CA ILE A 79 -0.38 14.88 -5.33
C ILE A 79 0.56 14.67 -6.50
N ASN A 80 1.76 14.17 -6.21
CA ASN A 80 2.74 13.73 -7.20
C ASN A 80 2.86 12.21 -7.19
N PHE A 81 2.43 11.57 -8.27
CA PHE A 81 2.53 10.12 -8.47
C PHE A 81 3.85 9.67 -9.12
N GLY A 82 4.69 10.59 -9.58
CA GLY A 82 5.78 10.29 -10.49
C GLY A 82 5.29 9.97 -11.92
N SER A 83 6.20 9.57 -12.81
CA SER A 83 5.87 9.31 -14.23
C SER A 83 5.11 8.02 -14.44
N GLY A 84 4.18 7.97 -15.39
CA GLY A 84 3.45 6.79 -15.83
C GLY A 84 2.04 7.08 -16.31
N LYS A 85 1.49 6.21 -17.15
CA LYS A 85 0.10 6.28 -17.59
C LYS A 85 -0.80 5.57 -16.58
N ARG A 86 -1.76 6.27 -16.02
CA ARG A 86 -2.63 5.76 -14.95
C ARG A 86 -4.06 6.15 -15.18
N GLN A 87 -4.93 5.21 -14.87
CA GLN A 87 -6.38 5.40 -14.83
C GLN A 87 -6.84 5.39 -13.38
N LEU A 88 -7.59 6.41 -12.98
CA LEU A 88 -8.15 6.48 -11.63
C LEU A 88 -9.16 5.36 -11.40
N SER A 89 -9.01 4.61 -10.32
CA SER A 89 -10.00 3.64 -9.84
C SER A 89 -10.81 4.17 -8.67
N GLU A 90 -10.13 4.75 -7.68
CA GLU A 90 -10.76 5.31 -6.48
C GLU A 90 -9.92 6.44 -5.94
N LEU A 91 -10.58 7.48 -5.43
CA LEU A 91 -10.01 8.41 -4.48
C LEU A 91 -10.85 8.39 -3.21
N ALA A 92 -10.20 8.11 -2.08
CA ALA A 92 -10.81 8.13 -0.75
C ALA A 92 -10.16 9.24 0.07
N PHE A 93 -10.95 9.95 0.88
CA PHE A 93 -10.48 11.02 1.77
C PHE A 93 -11.33 11.06 3.05
N GLU A 94 -10.79 11.63 4.12
CA GLU A 94 -11.49 11.70 5.39
C GLU A 94 -12.08 13.07 5.64
N VAL A 95 -13.30 13.06 6.15
CA VAL A 95 -14.08 14.24 6.50
C VAL A 95 -14.60 14.09 7.92
N TYR A 96 -14.51 15.13 8.71
CA TYR A 96 -15.31 15.26 9.91
C TYR A 96 -16.48 16.22 9.65
N ALA A 97 -17.67 15.83 10.06
CA ALA A 97 -18.83 16.67 9.92
C ALA A 97 -19.60 16.73 11.25
N ASN A 98 -20.06 17.91 11.60
CA ASN A 98 -21.00 18.15 12.70
C ASN A 98 -22.33 18.57 12.07
N VAL A 99 -23.16 17.62 11.78
CA VAL A 99 -24.41 17.81 11.03
C VAL A 99 -25.58 17.14 11.72
N ALA A 100 -26.73 17.76 11.61
CA ALA A 100 -27.98 17.21 12.19
C ALA A 100 -28.45 15.95 11.45
N SER A 101 -29.17 15.08 12.15
CA SER A 101 -29.80 13.93 11.51
C SER A 101 -30.76 14.37 10.41
N GLY A 102 -30.55 13.88 9.19
CA GLY A 102 -31.33 14.26 8.01
C GLY A 102 -30.85 15.58 7.35
N SER A 103 -29.67 16.06 7.69
CA SER A 103 -29.02 17.18 7.00
C SER A 103 -28.88 16.93 5.49
N SER A 104 -28.94 18.00 4.71
CA SER A 104 -28.65 17.99 3.27
C SER A 104 -27.17 18.27 2.95
N ALA A 105 -26.29 18.23 3.95
CA ALA A 105 -24.88 18.48 3.79
C ALA A 105 -24.22 17.48 2.84
N THR A 106 -23.38 17.98 1.96
CA THR A 106 -22.70 17.19 0.93
C THR A 106 -21.23 17.59 0.77
N ALA A 107 -20.44 16.68 0.22
CA ALA A 107 -19.11 16.94 -0.29
C ALA A 107 -19.02 16.58 -1.77
N THR A 108 -18.45 17.46 -2.58
CA THR A 108 -18.15 17.24 -4.00
C THR A 108 -16.67 17.23 -4.21
N LEU A 109 -16.13 16.09 -4.70
CA LEU A 109 -14.71 15.94 -5.07
C LEU A 109 -14.48 16.39 -6.50
N LYS A 110 -13.36 17.08 -6.74
CA LYS A 110 -12.84 17.36 -8.08
C LYS A 110 -11.37 16.98 -8.16
N ILE A 111 -10.92 16.65 -9.36
CA ILE A 111 -9.51 16.37 -9.67
C ILE A 111 -9.12 17.21 -10.88
N TYR A 112 -8.01 17.90 -10.77
CA TYR A 112 -7.46 18.76 -11.82
C TYR A 112 -6.07 18.29 -12.21
N ALA A 113 -5.73 18.42 -13.50
CA ALA A 113 -4.34 18.41 -13.93
C ALA A 113 -3.63 19.66 -13.43
N ASN A 114 -2.35 19.56 -13.10
CA ASN A 114 -1.50 20.70 -12.77
C ASN A 114 -0.88 21.26 -14.04
N ASP A 115 -1.72 21.74 -14.95
CA ASP A 115 -1.36 22.28 -16.29
C ASP A 115 -1.70 23.77 -16.45
N GLY A 116 -2.03 24.45 -15.37
CA GLY A 116 -2.26 25.90 -15.34
C GLY A 116 -0.96 26.70 -15.46
N GLY A 117 -1.03 28.01 -15.27
CA GLY A 117 0.16 28.89 -15.29
C GLY A 117 1.06 28.68 -14.07
N LEU A 118 2.29 29.18 -14.14
CA LEU A 118 3.25 29.09 -13.05
C LEU A 118 2.85 29.94 -11.83
N ILE A 119 3.09 29.45 -10.63
CA ILE A 119 2.70 30.04 -9.33
C ILE A 119 3.34 31.41 -9.05
N SER A 120 4.39 31.81 -9.76
CA SER A 120 5.16 33.04 -9.48
C SER A 120 4.34 34.32 -9.30
N ALA A 121 3.03 34.30 -9.59
CA ALA A 121 2.11 35.42 -9.45
C ALA A 121 1.08 35.31 -8.31
N LEU A 122 0.98 34.16 -7.59
CA LEU A 122 -0.18 33.87 -6.75
C LEU A 122 0.16 33.60 -5.27
N VAL A 123 1.41 33.79 -4.84
CA VAL A 123 1.84 33.40 -3.48
C VAL A 123 1.38 34.41 -2.44
N PRO A 124 0.52 34.06 -1.48
CA PRO A 124 0.27 34.86 -0.30
C PRO A 124 1.53 35.02 0.53
N SER A 125 1.63 36.11 1.27
CA SER A 125 2.76 36.45 2.15
C SER A 125 3.06 35.30 3.11
N GLY A 126 4.19 34.60 2.94
CA GLY A 126 4.66 33.53 3.83
C GLY A 126 4.88 32.15 3.20
N ALA A 127 4.30 31.88 2.06
CA ALA A 127 4.53 30.62 1.35
C ALA A 127 5.84 30.70 0.51
N THR A 128 6.63 29.63 0.55
CA THR A 128 7.81 29.49 -0.32
C THR A 128 7.37 28.79 -1.60
N ALA A 129 6.89 29.55 -2.59
CA ALA A 129 6.59 28.99 -3.88
C ALA A 129 7.87 28.45 -4.54
N LEU A 130 7.85 27.19 -4.92
CA LEU A 130 8.81 26.67 -5.87
C LEU A 130 8.46 27.27 -7.23
N SER A 131 9.38 27.97 -7.87
CA SER A 131 9.19 28.71 -9.13
C SER A 131 8.82 27.83 -10.33
N THR A 132 8.61 26.54 -10.13
CA THR A 132 8.33 25.53 -11.15
C THR A 132 6.95 24.87 -11.01
N GLU A 133 6.16 25.25 -9.99
CA GLU A 133 4.84 24.66 -9.78
C GLU A 133 3.77 25.35 -10.60
N GLN A 134 2.83 24.55 -11.07
CA GLN A 134 1.69 25.00 -11.86
C GLN A 134 0.42 24.87 -11.01
N TYR A 135 -0.46 25.85 -11.11
CA TYR A 135 -1.75 25.78 -10.44
C TYR A 135 -2.71 24.77 -11.13
N PRO A 136 -3.74 24.29 -10.45
CA PRO A 136 -4.76 23.42 -11.03
C PRO A 136 -5.41 24.07 -12.26
N GLY A 137 -5.36 23.38 -13.38
CA GLY A 137 -5.82 23.89 -14.69
C GLY A 137 -7.03 23.08 -15.19
N THR A 138 -6.77 22.08 -16.01
CA THR A 138 -7.81 21.25 -16.64
C THR A 138 -8.53 20.37 -15.60
N LEU A 139 -9.87 20.49 -15.54
CA LEU A 139 -10.70 19.59 -14.73
C LEU A 139 -10.73 18.20 -15.38
N LEU A 140 -10.17 17.21 -14.71
CA LEU A 140 -10.14 15.81 -15.16
C LEU A 140 -11.39 15.04 -14.72
N PHE A 141 -11.86 15.31 -13.49
CA PHE A 141 -12.97 14.58 -12.91
C PHE A 141 -13.75 15.44 -11.89
N GLN A 142 -15.05 15.22 -11.81
CA GLN A 142 -15.91 15.72 -10.74
C GLN A 142 -16.87 14.62 -10.31
N SER A 143 -16.95 14.37 -9.00
CA SER A 143 -17.90 13.41 -8.44
C SER A 143 -19.32 13.92 -8.46
N VAL A 144 -20.27 12.99 -8.31
CA VAL A 144 -21.58 13.33 -7.76
C VAL A 144 -21.44 13.71 -6.28
N ASP A 145 -22.38 14.47 -5.76
CA ASP A 145 -22.39 14.86 -4.35
C ASP A 145 -22.47 13.64 -3.43
N LYS A 146 -21.62 13.62 -2.42
CA LYS A 146 -21.63 12.60 -1.35
C LYS A 146 -22.30 13.19 -0.13
N THR A 147 -23.36 12.57 0.36
CA THR A 147 -24.05 12.99 1.58
C THR A 147 -23.15 12.82 2.79
N LEU A 148 -23.10 13.84 3.64
CA LEU A 148 -22.34 13.81 4.90
C LEU A 148 -23.24 13.28 6.02
N VAL A 149 -22.63 12.53 6.94
CA VAL A 149 -23.20 12.11 8.21
C VAL A 149 -22.40 12.68 9.36
N ASP A 150 -22.98 12.74 10.53
CA ASP A 150 -22.30 13.27 11.73
C ASP A 150 -21.09 12.42 12.12
N GLY A 151 -19.98 13.08 12.48
CA GLY A 151 -18.73 12.47 12.91
C GLY A 151 -17.67 12.28 11.80
N LEU A 152 -16.63 11.52 12.15
CA LEU A 152 -15.54 11.17 11.23
C LEU A 152 -16.00 10.08 10.24
N GLN A 153 -15.74 10.31 8.96
CA GLN A 153 -16.10 9.39 7.90
C GLN A 153 -15.09 9.41 6.76
N THR A 154 -14.90 8.26 6.10
CA THR A 154 -14.13 8.15 4.87
C THR A 154 -15.10 8.19 3.69
N LEU A 155 -14.96 9.18 2.83
CA LEU A 155 -15.68 9.27 1.58
C LEU A 155 -14.88 8.61 0.46
N ARG A 156 -15.53 7.70 -0.29
CA ARG A 156 -14.94 6.99 -1.43
C ARG A 156 -15.60 7.41 -2.72
N VAL A 157 -14.80 7.73 -3.69
CA VAL A 157 -15.25 8.19 -5.02
C VAL A 157 -14.61 7.32 -6.08
N ASN A 158 -15.45 6.59 -6.80
CA ASN A 158 -15.08 5.78 -7.94
C ASN A 158 -15.63 6.46 -9.20
N PRO A 159 -14.82 6.73 -10.22
CA PRO A 159 -15.32 7.31 -11.46
C PRO A 159 -16.22 6.29 -12.19
N SER A 160 -17.24 6.78 -12.87
CA SER A 160 -18.10 5.93 -13.74
C SER A 160 -17.60 5.85 -15.19
N PHE A 161 -16.44 6.46 -15.47
CA PHE A 161 -15.77 6.45 -16.77
C PHE A 161 -14.26 6.57 -16.57
N SER A 162 -13.49 6.25 -17.61
CA SER A 162 -12.03 6.35 -17.55
C SER A 162 -11.55 7.78 -17.29
N VAL A 163 -10.71 7.95 -16.28
CA VAL A 163 -10.07 9.21 -15.90
C VAL A 163 -8.56 9.04 -15.95
N ASP A 164 -7.96 9.65 -16.99
CA ASP A 164 -6.49 9.68 -17.12
C ASP A 164 -5.89 10.61 -16.06
N LEU A 165 -4.99 10.07 -15.23
CA LEU A 165 -4.23 10.86 -14.27
C LEU A 165 -2.90 11.31 -14.89
N THR A 166 -2.60 12.58 -14.77
CA THR A 166 -1.27 13.14 -15.05
C THR A 166 -0.28 12.79 -13.94
N ASP A 167 1.01 13.03 -14.15
CA ASP A 167 2.05 12.75 -13.14
C ASP A 167 1.81 13.51 -11.83
N LYS A 168 1.21 14.68 -11.93
CA LYS A 168 0.73 15.49 -10.81
C LYS A 168 -0.72 15.88 -11.02
N VAL A 169 -1.50 15.81 -9.94
CA VAL A 169 -2.89 16.29 -9.91
C VAL A 169 -3.13 17.09 -8.64
N THR A 170 -4.11 17.98 -8.68
CA THR A 170 -4.71 18.58 -7.48
C THR A 170 -6.11 18.02 -7.31
N TRP A 171 -6.37 17.39 -6.18
CA TRP A 171 -7.72 17.02 -5.77
C TRP A 171 -8.28 18.07 -4.81
N THR A 172 -9.57 18.35 -4.92
CA THR A 172 -10.24 19.36 -4.10
C THR A 172 -11.61 18.88 -3.66
N VAL A 173 -12.09 19.47 -2.58
CA VAL A 173 -13.44 19.25 -2.06
C VAL A 173 -14.16 20.59 -1.92
N THR A 174 -15.45 20.58 -2.19
CA THR A 174 -16.38 21.67 -1.88
C THR A 174 -17.48 21.10 -0.99
N PHE A 175 -17.73 21.71 0.15
CA PHE A 175 -18.87 21.41 0.98
C PHE A 175 -20.09 22.23 0.60
N GLY A 176 -21.24 21.58 0.52
CA GLY A 176 -22.52 22.19 0.19
C GLY A 176 -23.64 21.74 1.13
N GLY A 177 -24.78 22.42 1.07
CA GLY A 177 -25.99 22.00 1.80
C GLY A 177 -25.94 22.11 3.33
N LEU A 178 -24.86 22.65 3.92
CA LEU A 178 -24.72 22.86 5.35
C LEU A 178 -25.72 23.93 5.84
N ALA A 179 -26.50 23.59 6.86
CA ALA A 179 -27.41 24.51 7.51
C ALA A 179 -26.67 25.42 8.51
N SER A 180 -27.34 26.45 9.03
CA SER A 180 -26.73 27.33 10.02
C SER A 180 -26.35 26.56 11.30
N GLY A 181 -25.06 26.60 11.65
CA GLY A 181 -24.48 25.89 12.80
C GLY A 181 -24.00 24.48 12.49
N GLU A 182 -24.13 24.01 11.25
CA GLU A 182 -23.48 22.79 10.77
C GLU A 182 -22.09 23.13 10.21
N GLU A 183 -21.15 22.19 10.36
CA GLU A 183 -19.77 22.34 9.91
C GLU A 183 -19.27 21.06 9.24
N ALA A 184 -18.34 21.20 8.31
CA ALA A 184 -17.60 20.09 7.72
C ALA A 184 -16.14 20.49 7.48
N ALA A 185 -15.23 19.54 7.66
CA ALA A 185 -13.80 19.77 7.55
C ALA A 185 -13.11 18.59 6.88
N LEU A 186 -12.02 18.84 6.12
CA LEU A 186 -11.06 17.81 5.76
C LEU A 186 -10.14 17.51 6.94
N ILE A 187 -9.70 16.28 7.03
CA ILE A 187 -8.75 15.83 8.05
C ILE A 187 -7.33 16.01 7.54
N LEU A 188 -6.47 16.63 8.35
CA LEU A 188 -5.06 16.81 8.01
C LEU A 188 -4.29 15.49 8.14
N ALA A 189 -3.43 15.23 7.19
CA ALA A 189 -2.53 14.09 7.18
C ALA A 189 -1.29 14.35 8.05
N GLY A 190 -0.72 13.29 8.60
CA GLY A 190 0.51 13.37 9.38
C GLY A 190 1.76 13.00 8.59
N GLN A 191 1.63 12.16 7.58
CA GLN A 191 2.73 11.63 6.77
C GLN A 191 2.23 10.96 5.50
N ASP A 192 2.98 11.12 4.40
CA ASP A 192 2.81 10.34 3.18
C ASP A 192 3.39 8.93 3.34
N GLY A 193 2.61 7.91 2.96
CA GLY A 193 3.07 6.52 2.93
C GLY A 193 3.55 6.07 1.55
N VAL A 194 2.83 6.48 0.49
CA VAL A 194 3.14 6.20 -0.91
C VAL A 194 2.85 7.45 -1.72
N GLY A 195 3.68 7.74 -2.73
CA GLY A 195 3.60 9.01 -3.46
C GLY A 195 4.18 10.15 -2.64
N SER A 196 3.92 11.38 -3.03
CA SER A 196 4.32 12.56 -2.27
C SER A 196 3.35 13.72 -2.51
N SER A 197 3.19 14.56 -1.51
CA SER A 197 2.56 15.86 -1.56
C SER A 197 3.54 16.93 -1.09
N LEU A 198 3.26 18.18 -1.37
CA LEU A 198 3.96 19.30 -0.76
C LEU A 198 3.19 19.74 0.47
N ASP A 199 3.90 20.13 1.52
CA ASP A 199 3.34 20.61 2.78
C ASP A 199 2.70 22.01 2.59
N ASP A 200 1.62 22.05 1.82
CA ASP A 200 0.79 23.24 1.49
C ASP A 200 -0.56 22.75 0.90
N PHE A 201 -1.49 23.67 0.64
CA PHE A 201 -2.78 23.30 0.06
C PHE A 201 -3.33 24.39 -0.86
N TRP A 202 -4.19 24.00 -1.78
CA TRP A 202 -4.86 24.87 -2.73
C TRP A 202 -6.24 25.31 -2.25
N GLN A 203 -6.57 26.58 -2.47
CA GLN A 203 -7.90 27.12 -2.28
C GLN A 203 -8.33 27.87 -3.53
N LYS A 204 -9.55 27.62 -3.98
CA LYS A 204 -10.16 28.33 -5.10
C LYS A 204 -11.22 29.30 -4.59
N THR A 205 -11.05 30.55 -4.91
CA THR A 205 -11.98 31.64 -4.62
C THR A 205 -12.55 32.23 -5.91
N SER A 206 -13.44 33.21 -5.78
CA SER A 206 -13.92 34.01 -6.95
C SER A 206 -12.79 34.75 -7.67
N SER A 207 -11.64 34.95 -7.04
CA SER A 207 -10.45 35.58 -7.61
C SER A 207 -9.50 34.61 -8.32
N GLY A 208 -9.75 33.29 -8.24
CA GLY A 208 -8.92 32.24 -8.80
C GLY A 208 -8.28 31.34 -7.73
N TRP A 209 -7.24 30.61 -8.11
CA TRP A 209 -6.49 29.72 -7.23
C TRP A 209 -5.50 30.49 -6.35
N SER A 210 -5.36 30.07 -5.12
CA SER A 210 -4.37 30.53 -4.16
C SER A 210 -3.73 29.32 -3.46
N LEU A 211 -2.41 29.34 -3.29
CA LEU A 211 -1.66 28.35 -2.53
C LEU A 211 -1.48 28.85 -1.10
N TYR A 212 -1.72 28.01 -0.14
CA TYR A 212 -1.60 28.31 1.29
C TYR A 212 -0.60 27.37 1.95
N LYS A 213 0.16 27.96 2.89
CA LYS A 213 0.98 27.23 3.83
C LYS A 213 0.82 27.90 5.18
N THR A 214 0.40 27.16 6.18
CA THR A 214 0.11 27.76 7.49
C THR A 214 1.38 28.16 8.24
N GLY A 215 2.54 27.61 7.89
CA GLY A 215 3.82 27.86 8.55
C GLY A 215 3.85 27.38 10.00
N ALA A 216 2.86 26.60 10.38
CA ALA A 216 2.74 25.99 11.69
C ALA A 216 3.61 24.72 11.79
N THR A 217 3.68 24.15 12.96
CA THR A 217 4.31 22.85 13.23
C THR A 217 3.42 21.67 12.83
N GLN A 218 2.30 21.94 12.17
CA GLN A 218 1.35 20.96 11.68
C GLN A 218 1.55 20.78 10.16
N PRO A 219 1.38 19.56 9.62
CA PRO A 219 1.34 19.37 8.18
C PRO A 219 0.13 20.09 7.59
N ASP A 220 0.29 20.62 6.38
CA ASP A 220 -0.78 21.27 5.61
C ASP A 220 -1.43 20.34 4.57
N ASP A 221 -1.03 19.06 4.53
CA ASP A 221 -1.59 18.03 3.64
C ASP A 221 -2.91 17.47 4.17
N PHE A 222 -3.76 16.96 3.29
CA PHE A 222 -5.00 16.31 3.67
C PHE A 222 -4.92 14.79 3.51
N THR A 223 -5.68 14.06 4.34
CA THR A 223 -5.77 12.61 4.22
C THR A 223 -6.38 12.23 2.87
N ALA A 224 -5.68 11.41 2.12
CA ALA A 224 -6.16 10.87 0.88
C ALA A 224 -5.53 9.49 0.59
N ASN A 225 -6.29 8.66 -0.12
CA ASN A 225 -5.80 7.41 -0.69
C ASN A 225 -6.25 7.35 -2.15
N VAL A 226 -5.30 7.24 -3.07
CA VAL A 226 -5.59 7.14 -4.50
C VAL A 226 -5.18 5.76 -5.00
N THR A 227 -6.14 5.07 -5.59
CA THR A 227 -5.95 3.79 -6.26
C THR A 227 -6.08 3.98 -7.77
N ALA A 228 -5.14 3.43 -8.53
CA ALA A 228 -5.13 3.50 -9.98
C ALA A 228 -4.57 2.21 -10.60
N TYR A 229 -4.79 2.04 -11.89
CA TYR A 229 -4.20 0.95 -12.67
C TYR A 229 -3.48 1.50 -13.90
N ASP A 230 -2.55 0.72 -14.45
CA ASP A 230 -1.83 1.03 -15.68
C ASP A 230 -2.64 0.50 -16.87
N GLN A 231 -2.99 1.39 -17.82
CA GLN A 231 -3.77 1.02 -19.00
C GLN A 231 -2.96 0.31 -20.09
N ASP A 232 -1.64 0.41 -20.07
CA ASP A 232 -0.75 -0.23 -21.04
C ASP A 232 -0.46 -1.72 -20.67
N THR A 233 -1.16 -2.28 -19.68
CA THR A 233 -1.04 -3.68 -19.28
C THR A 233 -2.39 -4.39 -19.32
N VAL A 234 -2.36 -5.65 -19.76
CA VAL A 234 -3.51 -6.56 -19.71
C VAL A 234 -3.64 -7.28 -18.36
N VAL A 235 -2.92 -6.81 -17.33
CA VAL A 235 -3.01 -7.36 -15.97
C VAL A 235 -3.57 -6.29 -15.05
N VAL A 236 -4.70 -6.56 -14.43
CA VAL A 236 -5.33 -5.69 -13.45
C VAL A 236 -5.32 -6.34 -12.07
N LYS A 237 -5.11 -5.56 -11.03
CA LYS A 237 -5.18 -6.02 -9.65
C LYS A 237 -6.58 -5.77 -9.12
N TYR A 238 -7.30 -6.81 -8.72
CA TYR A 238 -8.57 -6.70 -8.00
C TYR A 238 -8.34 -6.85 -6.50
N ASN A 239 -8.93 -5.96 -5.73
CA ASN A 239 -8.88 -5.97 -4.26
C ASN A 239 -10.32 -6.09 -3.75
N PRO A 240 -10.73 -7.19 -3.12
CA PRO A 240 -12.07 -7.32 -2.55
C PRO A 240 -12.25 -6.40 -1.34
N ASP A 241 -13.47 -5.91 -1.14
CA ASP A 241 -13.83 -5.16 0.08
C ASP A 241 -13.57 -5.98 1.33
N GLY A 242 -13.12 -5.32 2.41
CA GLY A 242 -12.82 -5.99 3.67
C GLY A 242 -14.01 -6.79 4.21
N GLY A 243 -13.82 -8.09 4.41
CA GLY A 243 -14.83 -8.99 4.94
C GLY A 243 -15.89 -9.47 3.95
N TYR A 244 -15.90 -9.00 2.72
CA TYR A 244 -16.90 -9.39 1.72
C TYR A 244 -16.66 -10.82 1.20
N THR A 245 -17.76 -11.54 0.96
CA THR A 245 -17.85 -12.78 0.18
C THR A 245 -19.06 -12.74 -0.72
N GLY A 246 -18.98 -13.32 -1.90
CA GLY A 246 -20.07 -13.33 -2.87
C GLY A 246 -19.62 -12.89 -4.26
N SER A 247 -20.57 -12.56 -5.12
CA SER A 247 -20.33 -12.20 -6.51
C SER A 247 -20.03 -10.73 -6.68
N ASP A 248 -19.07 -10.42 -7.54
CA ASP A 248 -18.75 -9.09 -8.03
C ASP A 248 -18.42 -9.18 -9.53
N SER A 249 -18.22 -8.05 -10.19
CA SER A 249 -17.80 -8.02 -11.59
C SER A 249 -17.29 -6.66 -12.00
N PHE A 250 -16.50 -6.61 -13.05
CA PHE A 250 -16.15 -5.37 -13.73
C PHE A 250 -16.20 -5.56 -15.25
N VAL A 251 -16.38 -4.48 -15.99
CA VAL A 251 -16.36 -4.47 -17.44
C VAL A 251 -15.14 -3.72 -17.91
N TYR A 252 -14.42 -4.30 -18.87
CA TYR A 252 -13.27 -3.67 -19.50
C TYR A 252 -13.46 -3.52 -21.00
N GLU A 253 -12.87 -2.47 -21.54
CA GLU A 253 -12.72 -2.22 -22.98
C GLU A 253 -11.25 -2.36 -23.34
N VAL A 254 -10.98 -2.98 -24.47
CA VAL A 254 -9.64 -3.05 -25.07
C VAL A 254 -9.65 -2.24 -26.37
N ILE A 255 -8.62 -1.43 -26.58
CA ILE A 255 -8.46 -0.60 -27.76
C ILE A 255 -7.06 -0.80 -28.34
N ASP A 256 -6.94 -0.80 -29.67
CA ASP A 256 -5.68 -1.01 -30.41
C ASP A 256 -4.98 0.30 -30.82
N GLY A 257 -5.59 1.44 -30.54
CA GLY A 257 -5.05 2.76 -30.97
C GLY A 257 -5.25 3.08 -32.45
N ASN A 258 -5.69 2.11 -33.26
CA ASN A 258 -5.92 2.24 -34.70
C ASN A 258 -7.40 2.32 -35.08
N GLY A 259 -8.29 2.37 -34.05
CA GLY A 259 -9.73 2.55 -34.18
C GLY A 259 -10.55 1.28 -33.95
N GLY A 260 -9.90 0.16 -33.62
CA GLY A 260 -10.54 -1.06 -33.15
C GLY A 260 -10.75 -1.04 -31.64
N SER A 261 -11.85 -1.62 -31.17
CA SER A 261 -12.11 -1.87 -29.75
C SER A 261 -13.04 -3.05 -29.57
N ASP A 262 -12.96 -3.67 -28.38
CA ASP A 262 -13.88 -4.70 -27.92
C ASP A 262 -14.09 -4.59 -26.41
N THR A 263 -15.23 -5.11 -25.91
CA THR A 263 -15.64 -4.91 -24.52
C THR A 263 -16.16 -6.22 -23.94
N GLU A 264 -15.64 -6.59 -22.76
CA GLU A 264 -16.06 -7.81 -22.08
C GLU A 264 -16.10 -7.70 -20.56
N THR A 265 -16.69 -8.71 -19.92
CA THR A 265 -16.94 -8.78 -18.48
C THR A 265 -16.03 -9.80 -17.81
N VAL A 266 -15.43 -9.41 -16.70
CA VAL A 266 -14.83 -10.32 -15.72
C VAL A 266 -15.82 -10.52 -14.58
N SER A 267 -16.29 -11.76 -14.41
CA SER A 267 -17.12 -12.17 -13.27
C SER A 267 -16.22 -12.67 -12.16
N ILE A 268 -16.47 -12.20 -10.93
CA ILE A 268 -15.66 -12.52 -9.75
C ILE A 268 -16.53 -13.23 -8.71
N THR A 269 -15.98 -14.26 -8.08
CA THR A 269 -16.55 -14.87 -6.88
C THR A 269 -15.53 -14.73 -5.76
N VAL A 270 -15.87 -13.95 -4.72
CA VAL A 270 -15.05 -13.83 -3.51
C VAL A 270 -15.46 -14.91 -2.53
N VAL A 271 -14.53 -15.78 -2.15
CA VAL A 271 -14.73 -16.92 -1.26
C VAL A 271 -14.08 -16.68 0.10
N GLU A 272 -14.50 -17.42 1.12
CA GLU A 272 -13.85 -17.38 2.44
C GLU A 272 -12.39 -17.87 2.31
N ASN A 273 -11.52 -17.32 3.15
CA ASN A 273 -10.17 -17.82 3.33
C ASN A 273 -10.18 -18.99 4.30
N ASN A 274 -9.76 -20.15 3.86
CA ASN A 274 -9.55 -21.29 4.70
C ASN A 274 -8.13 -21.27 5.30
N ILE A 275 -8.00 -21.75 6.54
CA ILE A 275 -6.68 -21.81 7.19
C ILE A 275 -5.87 -22.97 6.64
N PRO A 276 -4.53 -22.86 6.58
CA PRO A 276 -3.66 -23.97 6.22
C PRO A 276 -3.84 -25.16 7.15
N ILE A 277 -3.69 -26.34 6.62
CA ILE A 277 -3.76 -27.63 7.36
C ILE A 277 -2.35 -28.23 7.38
N ALA A 278 -1.88 -28.57 8.59
CA ALA A 278 -0.62 -29.29 8.79
C ALA A 278 -0.91 -30.60 9.52
N SER A 279 -0.25 -31.67 9.11
CA SER A 279 -0.40 -33.01 9.71
C SER A 279 0.73 -33.30 10.70
N ASN A 280 0.44 -34.10 11.74
CA ASN A 280 1.47 -34.64 12.61
C ASN A 280 2.20 -35.79 11.88
N GLU A 281 3.52 -35.70 11.83
CA GLU A 281 4.35 -36.71 11.18
C GLU A 281 5.43 -37.25 12.10
N THR A 282 5.91 -38.42 11.79
CA THR A 282 7.02 -39.07 12.49
C THR A 282 8.06 -39.53 11.46
N PHE A 283 9.29 -39.11 11.66
CA PHE A 283 10.41 -39.45 10.79
C PHE A 283 11.45 -40.25 11.55
N GLU A 284 12.00 -41.26 10.88
CA GLU A 284 13.20 -41.96 11.35
C GLU A 284 14.43 -41.33 10.67
N VAL A 285 15.39 -40.91 11.47
CA VAL A 285 16.64 -40.28 10.99
C VAL A 285 17.85 -41.03 11.56
N VAL A 286 18.94 -41.09 10.80
CA VAL A 286 20.19 -41.71 11.23
C VAL A 286 21.01 -40.73 12.06
N ALA A 287 21.57 -41.21 13.17
CA ALA A 287 22.37 -40.35 14.04
C ALA A 287 23.60 -39.80 13.30
N ASN A 288 23.89 -38.52 13.48
CA ASN A 288 24.96 -37.74 12.85
C ASN A 288 24.83 -37.56 11.33
N GLU A 289 23.68 -37.84 10.73
CA GLU A 289 23.40 -37.61 9.33
C GLU A 289 22.29 -36.54 9.18
N ALA A 290 22.51 -35.58 8.32
CA ALA A 290 21.46 -34.61 7.94
C ALA A 290 20.47 -35.29 6.99
N THR A 291 19.20 -35.19 7.29
CA THR A 291 18.12 -35.77 6.50
C THR A 291 17.12 -34.69 6.10
N THR A 292 16.79 -34.62 4.81
CA THR A 292 15.70 -33.76 4.35
C THR A 292 14.37 -34.43 4.64
N ILE A 293 13.49 -33.74 5.37
CA ILE A 293 12.13 -34.19 5.64
C ILE A 293 11.15 -33.31 4.86
N SER A 294 10.13 -33.93 4.28
CA SER A 294 9.00 -33.23 3.66
C SER A 294 7.85 -33.18 4.64
N LEU A 295 7.33 -31.99 4.88
CA LEU A 295 6.19 -31.79 5.77
C LEU A 295 4.88 -31.83 4.94
N ASP A 296 3.88 -32.56 5.46
CA ASP A 296 2.55 -32.61 4.87
C ASP A 296 1.74 -31.40 5.35
N ALA A 297 1.71 -30.40 4.51
CA ALA A 297 0.93 -29.18 4.71
C ALA A 297 0.25 -28.77 3.40
N SER A 298 -1.00 -28.36 3.49
CA SER A 298 -1.78 -27.89 2.36
C SER A 298 -2.67 -26.74 2.75
N ASP A 299 -2.98 -25.89 1.80
CA ASP A 299 -4.03 -24.89 1.94
C ASP A 299 -5.22 -25.26 1.06
N PRO A 300 -6.46 -25.28 1.59
CA PRO A 300 -7.66 -25.64 0.82
C PRO A 300 -7.97 -24.69 -0.34
N ASP A 301 -7.53 -23.43 -0.26
CA ASP A 301 -7.71 -22.41 -1.31
C ASP A 301 -6.54 -22.39 -2.29
N GLY A 302 -5.46 -23.14 -2.00
CA GLY A 302 -4.25 -23.17 -2.81
C GLY A 302 -3.32 -21.99 -2.57
N ASP A 303 -3.45 -21.31 -1.45
CA ASP A 303 -2.60 -20.18 -1.08
C ASP A 303 -1.14 -20.64 -0.81
N GLY A 304 -0.19 -19.73 -1.01
CA GLY A 304 1.22 -20.00 -0.77
C GLY A 304 1.51 -20.19 0.72
N LEU A 305 2.12 -21.32 1.06
CA LEU A 305 2.48 -21.65 2.44
C LEU A 305 3.82 -21.06 2.84
N SER A 306 3.90 -20.56 4.08
CA SER A 306 5.15 -20.23 4.77
C SER A 306 5.34 -21.13 5.98
N LEU A 307 6.52 -21.69 6.12
CA LEU A 307 6.87 -22.57 7.24
C LEU A 307 7.61 -21.80 8.33
N ILE A 308 7.13 -21.92 9.57
CA ILE A 308 7.76 -21.35 10.76
C ILE A 308 7.99 -22.48 11.78
N VAL A 309 9.23 -22.65 12.25
CA VAL A 309 9.55 -23.57 13.35
C VAL A 309 9.26 -22.86 14.68
N ILE A 310 8.16 -23.24 15.34
CA ILE A 310 7.73 -22.64 16.61
C ILE A 310 8.56 -23.18 17.78
N THR A 311 8.93 -24.47 17.73
CA THR A 311 9.74 -25.13 18.77
C THR A 311 10.78 -26.00 18.10
N SER A 312 12.05 -25.71 18.38
CA SER A 312 13.16 -26.50 17.86
C SER A 312 13.27 -27.85 18.60
N PRO A 313 13.77 -28.89 17.94
CA PRO A 313 14.00 -30.18 18.59
C PRO A 313 15.08 -30.05 19.68
N SER A 314 14.92 -30.81 20.77
CA SER A 314 15.84 -30.80 21.92
C SER A 314 17.17 -31.52 21.66
N ASN A 315 17.21 -32.45 20.70
CA ASN A 315 18.38 -33.27 20.38
C ASN A 315 18.77 -33.21 18.91
N GLY A 316 18.64 -32.03 18.32
CA GLY A 316 18.95 -31.80 16.92
C GLY A 316 18.70 -30.35 16.53
N ARG A 317 18.83 -30.04 15.24
CA ARG A 317 18.52 -28.72 14.68
C ARG A 317 17.75 -28.87 13.37
N VAL A 318 16.98 -27.87 13.06
CA VAL A 318 16.26 -27.74 11.77
C VAL A 318 16.90 -26.58 10.98
N GLY A 319 17.17 -26.83 9.71
CA GLY A 319 17.78 -25.88 8.79
C GLY A 319 19.26 -26.13 8.52
N ASP A 320 19.78 -25.38 7.57
CA ASP A 320 21.19 -25.45 7.17
C ASP A 320 22.06 -24.48 7.96
N VAL A 321 23.33 -24.79 8.10
CA VAL A 321 24.33 -23.84 8.63
C VAL A 321 24.57 -22.77 7.57
N VAL A 322 24.11 -21.55 7.84
CA VAL A 322 24.25 -20.41 6.93
C VAL A 322 25.50 -19.57 7.19
N TYR A 323 26.10 -19.74 8.36
CA TYR A 323 27.36 -19.14 8.74
C TYR A 323 28.08 -20.06 9.72
N ASN A 324 29.37 -20.23 9.53
CA ASN A 324 30.24 -20.97 10.46
C ASN A 324 31.61 -20.29 10.47
N SER A 325 32.01 -19.82 11.63
CA SER A 325 33.35 -19.32 11.90
C SER A 325 33.90 -20.03 13.10
N THR A 326 34.66 -21.10 12.86
CA THR A 326 35.38 -21.81 13.92
C THR A 326 36.84 -21.47 13.75
N SER A 327 37.44 -20.89 14.77
CA SER A 327 38.89 -20.54 14.78
C SER A 327 39.62 -21.32 15.84
N ALA A 328 40.83 -21.74 15.51
CA ALA A 328 41.75 -22.35 16.47
C ALA A 328 42.56 -21.31 17.30
N TYR A 329 42.15 -20.05 17.31
CA TYR A 329 42.86 -18.99 18.03
C TYR A 329 42.37 -18.88 19.48
N ASN A 330 43.30 -18.94 20.43
CA ASN A 330 43.07 -18.78 21.88
C ASN A 330 43.12 -17.30 22.30
N TYR A 331 42.45 -16.42 21.58
CA TYR A 331 42.28 -15.02 21.98
C TYR A 331 40.82 -14.81 22.47
N TYR A 332 40.68 -14.13 23.58
CA TYR A 332 39.38 -13.76 24.16
C TYR A 332 39.40 -12.27 24.51
N TYR A 333 38.21 -11.69 24.53
CA TYR A 333 37.98 -10.35 25.02
C TYR A 333 37.33 -10.41 26.39
N ASP A 334 37.83 -9.63 27.35
CA ASP A 334 37.17 -9.47 28.65
C ASP A 334 36.03 -8.48 28.45
N ALA A 335 34.80 -8.98 28.50
CA ALA A 335 33.58 -8.27 28.16
C ALA A 335 32.71 -7.95 29.38
N VAL A 336 33.30 -7.73 30.55
CA VAL A 336 32.52 -7.37 31.73
C VAL A 336 31.88 -5.98 31.56
N GLY A 337 30.57 -5.94 31.45
CA GLY A 337 29.79 -4.71 31.34
C GLY A 337 29.89 -3.98 30.00
N VAL A 338 30.42 -4.64 28.97
CA VAL A 338 30.44 -4.13 27.60
C VAL A 338 29.79 -5.14 26.65
N GLU A 339 29.19 -4.63 25.60
CA GLU A 339 28.68 -5.43 24.50
C GLU A 339 29.78 -5.61 23.45
N VAL A 340 30.02 -6.85 23.06
CA VAL A 340 30.99 -7.20 22.01
C VAL A 340 30.31 -8.09 21.00
N GLY A 341 30.58 -7.91 19.73
CA GLY A 341 29.95 -8.69 18.69
C GLY A 341 30.68 -8.63 17.35
N ASP A 342 30.16 -9.37 16.39
CA ASP A 342 30.66 -9.47 15.04
C ASP A 342 29.53 -9.31 14.04
N GLU A 343 29.84 -8.81 12.85
CA GLU A 343 28.92 -8.67 11.74
C GLU A 343 28.90 -9.93 10.88
N VAL A 344 27.72 -10.48 10.64
CA VAL A 344 27.54 -11.65 9.80
C VAL A 344 26.71 -11.29 8.57
N ASN A 345 27.24 -11.50 7.37
CA ASN A 345 26.53 -11.31 6.12
C ASN A 345 25.98 -12.65 5.61
N LEU A 346 24.68 -12.84 5.73
CA LEU A 346 24.00 -14.09 5.39
C LEU A 346 23.59 -14.20 3.92
N ARG A 347 24.04 -13.37 3.03
CA ARG A 347 23.74 -13.37 1.58
C ARG A 347 22.48 -14.15 1.19
N LEU A 348 21.56 -13.53 0.42
CA LEU A 348 20.33 -14.07 -0.16
C LEU A 348 19.14 -14.23 0.81
N SER A 349 17.93 -13.88 0.33
CA SER A 349 16.55 -14.06 0.81
C SER A 349 16.28 -14.10 2.33
N SER A 350 15.04 -13.77 2.74
CA SER A 350 14.57 -13.84 4.14
C SER A 350 14.87 -15.20 4.77
N ARG A 351 15.45 -15.21 5.97
CA ARG A 351 15.79 -16.41 6.72
C ARG A 351 15.30 -16.32 8.15
N MET A 352 14.88 -17.44 8.69
CA MET A 352 14.56 -17.56 10.10
C MET A 352 15.75 -18.18 10.83
N LEU A 353 16.20 -17.55 11.90
CA LEU A 353 17.23 -18.08 12.77
C LEU A 353 16.63 -19.22 13.61
N THR A 354 17.17 -20.43 13.48
CA THR A 354 16.76 -21.60 14.25
C THR A 354 17.71 -21.92 15.39
N THR A 355 18.99 -21.65 15.18
CA THR A 355 20.04 -21.94 16.18
C THR A 355 21.19 -20.96 15.99
N PHE A 356 21.72 -20.48 17.09
CA PHE A 356 22.94 -19.69 17.15
C PHE A 356 23.85 -20.29 18.22
N ASP A 357 24.99 -20.85 17.83
CA ASP A 357 26.00 -21.42 18.70
C ASP A 357 27.24 -20.50 18.72
N PHE A 358 27.78 -20.27 19.90
CA PHE A 358 29.02 -19.48 20.08
C PHE A 358 29.88 -20.10 21.17
N GLU A 359 31.18 -19.89 21.08
CA GLU A 359 32.15 -20.33 22.08
C GLU A 359 32.50 -19.19 23.02
N TYR A 360 32.53 -19.49 24.31
CA TYR A 360 32.99 -18.59 25.34
C TYR A 360 33.97 -19.27 26.29
N TRP A 361 34.82 -18.49 26.91
CA TRP A 361 35.73 -18.94 27.94
C TRP A 361 35.46 -18.22 29.26
N THR A 362 35.62 -18.94 30.39
CA THR A 362 35.44 -18.38 31.73
C THR A 362 36.44 -18.97 32.70
N ASP A 363 36.94 -18.14 33.61
CA ASP A 363 37.80 -18.53 34.74
C ASP A 363 37.05 -18.71 36.05
N MET A 364 35.71 -18.86 35.96
CA MET A 364 34.85 -19.05 37.15
C MET A 364 35.21 -20.33 37.91
N VAL A 365 35.21 -20.21 39.24
CA VAL A 365 35.35 -21.41 40.13
C VAL A 365 34.02 -22.09 40.38
N ALA A 366 34.05 -23.36 40.70
CA ALA A 366 32.87 -24.15 40.95
C ALA A 366 31.91 -23.47 41.96
N GLY A 367 30.63 -23.35 41.62
CA GLY A 367 29.60 -22.70 42.41
C GLY A 367 29.37 -21.21 42.14
N GLN A 368 30.14 -20.61 41.25
CA GLN A 368 29.86 -19.27 40.71
C GLN A 368 28.97 -19.36 39.45
N SER A 369 28.23 -18.32 39.19
CA SER A 369 27.42 -18.19 37.97
C SER A 369 27.54 -16.79 37.39
N ALA A 370 27.55 -16.69 36.09
CA ALA A 370 27.44 -15.42 35.34
C ALA A 370 26.30 -15.54 34.33
N THR A 371 25.75 -14.41 33.92
CA THR A 371 24.72 -14.35 32.90
C THR A 371 25.29 -13.65 31.67
N GLY A 372 25.23 -14.32 30.54
CA GLY A 372 25.50 -13.74 29.24
C GLY A 372 24.17 -13.45 28.53
N LEU A 373 24.09 -12.32 27.86
CA LEU A 373 22.97 -11.96 26.99
C LEU A 373 23.45 -11.91 25.54
N ILE A 374 22.77 -12.61 24.65
CA ILE A 374 23.03 -12.53 23.21
C ILE A 374 21.98 -11.60 22.62
N LEU A 375 22.46 -10.59 21.88
CA LEU A 375 21.62 -9.67 21.13
C LEU A 375 21.97 -9.81 19.65
N ILE A 376 20.97 -9.82 18.79
CA ILE A 376 21.13 -9.85 17.34
C ILE A 376 20.48 -8.59 16.79
N TYR A 377 21.23 -7.81 16.02
CA TYR A 377 20.79 -6.56 15.41
C TYR A 377 20.69 -6.70 13.90
N SER A 378 19.72 -6.03 13.30
CA SER A 378 19.80 -5.70 11.88
C SER A 378 20.82 -4.58 11.66
N ASN A 379 21.44 -4.51 10.48
CA ASN A 379 22.45 -3.48 10.17
C ASN A 379 21.88 -2.06 9.99
N ASP A 380 20.62 -1.83 10.30
CA ASP A 380 19.98 -0.51 10.41
C ASP A 380 20.05 0.08 11.83
N GLY A 381 20.57 -0.68 12.80
CA GLY A 381 20.78 -0.26 14.19
C GLY A 381 19.67 -0.69 15.15
N ASP A 382 18.62 -1.36 14.65
CA ASP A 382 17.55 -1.85 15.49
C ASP A 382 17.78 -3.31 15.93
N PRO A 383 17.53 -3.66 17.20
CA PRO A 383 17.54 -5.04 17.65
C PRO A 383 16.41 -5.82 16.99
N LEU A 384 16.70 -7.04 16.53
CA LEU A 384 15.66 -7.95 16.05
C LEU A 384 14.74 -8.32 17.21
N GLU A 385 13.47 -7.95 17.11
CA GLU A 385 12.47 -8.21 18.17
C GLU A 385 12.37 -9.72 18.51
N GLY A 386 12.28 -10.01 19.78
CA GLY A 386 12.02 -11.36 20.32
C GLY A 386 13.24 -12.23 20.56
N ILE A 387 14.48 -11.75 20.33
CA ILE A 387 15.69 -12.52 20.58
C ILE A 387 16.43 -11.96 21.79
N GLY A 388 16.02 -12.40 22.96
CA GLY A 388 16.75 -12.23 24.20
C GLY A 388 16.89 -13.60 24.86
N VAL A 389 18.05 -14.24 24.73
CA VAL A 389 18.31 -15.51 25.43
C VAL A 389 19.26 -15.23 26.60
N GLY A 390 18.68 -15.06 27.79
CA GLY A 390 19.46 -15.10 29.02
C GLY A 390 19.79 -16.54 29.33
N GLY A 391 21.03 -16.96 29.16
CA GLY A 391 21.55 -18.25 29.61
C GLY A 391 22.32 -18.10 30.91
N VAL A 392 22.09 -19.02 31.89
CA VAL A 392 22.98 -19.11 33.06
C VAL A 392 24.17 -19.94 32.67
N VAL A 393 25.34 -19.34 32.69
CA VAL A 393 26.61 -20.02 32.45
C VAL A 393 27.02 -20.64 33.80
N GLY A 394 26.88 -21.96 33.91
CA GLY A 394 27.34 -22.70 35.08
C GLY A 394 28.69 -23.33 34.84
N GLY A 395 29.64 -23.17 35.78
CA GLY A 395 30.89 -23.91 35.82
C GLY A 395 30.73 -25.28 36.45
#